data_19671b898645881f6b871b91c5db1c95
#
_entry.id   19671b898645881f6b871b91c5db1c95
#
_cell.length_a   1.000
_cell.length_b   1.000
_cell.length_c   1.000
_cell.angle_alpha   90.00
_cell.angle_beta   90.00
_cell.angle_gamma   90.00
#
_symmetry.space_group_name_H-M   'P 1'
#
loop_
_entity.id
_entity.type
_entity.pdbx_description
1 polymer ?
#
loop_
_entity_poly.entity_id
_entity_poly.type
_entity_poly.pdbx_seq_one_letter_code
_entity_poly.pdbx_strand_id
1 'polypeptide(L)'
;MRKFVDSYLIDRNFIFDSDQVMVTREVIKGSIVHCYETLDMIDQNLVNKGVPKMSRLVELANLSSIIGNLLGAGYADYSQGFYFRNKPHAYPDLVATDDRYPGIEI
;
A
#
# COMPACT_ATOMS: atom_id res chain seq x y z
N MET A 1 -2.01 10.80 -14.75
CA MET A 1 -1.17 10.09 -13.76
C MET A 1 -1.74 10.28 -12.37
N ARG A 2 -1.67 9.25 -11.58
CA ARG A 2 -2.14 9.29 -10.20
C ARG A 2 -1.22 10.15 -9.35
N LYS A 3 -1.79 10.96 -8.47
CA LYS A 3 -1.01 11.83 -7.58
C LYS A 3 -1.47 11.65 -6.14
N PHE A 4 -0.52 11.56 -5.23
CA PHE A 4 -0.81 11.62 -3.81
C PHE A 4 -1.18 13.05 -3.42
N VAL A 5 -2.20 13.16 -2.58
CA VAL A 5 -2.64 14.45 -2.04
C VAL A 5 -2.47 14.41 -0.53
N ASP A 6 -1.69 15.35 0.01
CA ASP A 6 -1.39 15.37 1.45
C ASP A 6 -2.63 15.43 2.33
N SER A 7 -3.73 16.01 1.83
CA SER A 7 -5.00 16.05 2.56
C SER A 7 -5.58 14.67 2.86
N TYR A 8 -5.14 13.63 2.18
CA TYR A 8 -5.58 12.27 2.48
C TYR A 8 -5.14 11.80 3.88
N LEU A 9 -4.14 12.43 4.45
CA LEU A 9 -3.56 12.04 5.73
C LEU A 9 -3.76 13.09 6.82
N ILE A 10 -4.79 13.94 6.71
CA ILE A 10 -5.06 14.96 7.72
C ILE A 10 -6.02 14.53 8.82
N ASP A 11 -6.60 13.34 8.70
CA ASP A 11 -7.52 12.85 9.74
C ASP A 11 -6.73 12.64 11.02
N ARG A 12 -7.11 13.40 12.06
CA ARG A 12 -6.45 13.35 13.36
C ARG A 12 -6.73 12.08 14.13
N ASN A 13 -7.73 11.34 13.71
CA ASN A 13 -8.02 10.02 14.27
C ASN A 13 -7.11 8.95 13.67
N PHE A 14 -6.35 9.29 12.68
CA PHE A 14 -5.25 8.45 12.25
C PHE A 14 -4.29 8.35 13.42
N ILE A 15 -4.20 7.18 13.96
CA ILE A 15 -3.43 6.93 15.16
C ILE A 15 -1.96 6.89 14.81
N PHE A 16 -1.36 8.04 14.88
CA PHE A 16 0.09 8.13 14.91
C PHE A 16 0.48 8.43 16.34
N ASP A 17 0.25 7.46 17.19
CA ASP A 17 0.83 7.51 18.50
C ASP A 17 2.34 7.51 18.32
N SER A 18 3.01 8.45 18.98
CA SER A 18 4.45 8.54 18.98
C SER A 18 5.14 7.26 19.45
N ASP A 19 4.45 6.45 20.23
CA ASP A 19 4.95 5.16 20.70
C ASP A 19 4.80 4.05 19.65
N GLN A 20 4.05 4.31 18.57
CA GLN A 20 3.92 3.41 17.44
C GLN A 20 4.67 3.96 16.23
N VAL A 21 5.95 4.12 16.41
CA VAL A 21 6.85 4.81 15.49
C VAL A 21 6.77 4.30 14.05
N MET A 22 6.31 3.07 13.86
CA MET A 22 6.34 2.42 12.56
C MET A 22 5.11 2.66 11.72
N VAL A 23 4.05 3.21 12.29
CA VAL A 23 2.87 3.64 11.56
C VAL A 23 2.98 5.14 11.36
N THR A 24 3.94 5.58 10.56
CA THR A 24 4.18 6.99 10.33
C THR A 24 3.51 7.45 9.05
N ARG A 25 3.26 8.76 8.97
CA ARG A 25 2.74 9.38 7.75
C ARG A 25 3.66 9.10 6.57
N GLU A 26 4.96 9.12 6.79
CA GLU A 26 5.95 8.88 5.74
C GLU A 26 5.87 7.47 5.18
N VAL A 27 5.69 6.47 6.03
CA VAL A 27 5.56 5.08 5.57
C VAL A 27 4.26 4.90 4.79
N ILE A 28 3.15 5.44 5.29
CA ILE A 28 1.87 5.38 4.58
C ILE A 28 1.96 6.11 3.24
N LYS A 29 2.48 7.32 3.25
CA LYS A 29 2.65 8.11 2.03
C LYS A 29 3.54 7.38 1.03
N GLY A 30 4.66 6.86 1.48
CA GLY A 30 5.59 6.10 0.63
C GLY A 30 4.93 4.89 0.00
N SER A 31 4.15 4.13 0.76
CA SER A 31 3.47 2.95 0.23
C SER A 31 2.39 3.32 -0.79
N ILE A 32 1.65 4.41 -0.58
CA ILE A 32 0.63 4.88 -1.52
C ILE A 32 1.30 5.38 -2.81
N VAL A 33 2.34 6.19 -2.70
CA VAL A 33 3.08 6.69 -3.87
C VAL A 33 3.67 5.55 -4.67
N HIS A 34 4.27 4.57 -4.00
CA HIS A 34 4.81 3.38 -4.65
C HIS A 34 3.71 2.61 -5.40
N CYS A 35 2.55 2.45 -4.80
CA CYS A 35 1.40 1.81 -5.43
C CYS A 35 0.99 2.57 -6.70
N TYR A 36 0.88 3.89 -6.61
CA TYR A 36 0.51 4.73 -7.76
C TYR A 36 1.52 4.63 -8.89
N GLU A 37 2.80 4.72 -8.57
CA GLU A 37 3.86 4.62 -9.57
C GLU A 37 3.86 3.27 -10.25
N THR A 38 3.69 2.19 -9.49
CA THR A 38 3.63 0.84 -10.04
C THR A 38 2.44 0.68 -10.98
N LEU A 39 1.25 1.15 -10.57
CA LEU A 39 0.05 1.09 -11.42
C LEU A 39 0.23 1.92 -12.68
N ASP A 40 0.84 3.11 -12.58
CA ASP A 40 1.08 3.97 -13.72
C ASP A 40 2.07 3.33 -14.71
N MET A 41 3.09 2.66 -14.21
CA MET A 41 4.04 1.92 -15.06
C MET A 41 3.33 0.79 -15.81
N ILE A 42 2.49 0.03 -15.12
CA ILE A 42 1.73 -1.05 -15.74
C ILE A 42 0.79 -0.50 -16.82
N ASP A 43 0.02 0.53 -16.48
CA ASP A 43 -0.92 1.16 -17.41
C ASP A 43 -0.19 1.72 -18.63
N GLN A 44 0.96 2.35 -18.44
CA GLN A 44 1.73 2.90 -19.55
C GLN A 44 2.24 1.80 -20.48
N ASN A 45 2.70 0.69 -19.94
CA ASN A 45 3.12 -0.45 -20.75
C ASN A 45 1.97 -1.07 -21.53
N LEU A 46 0.80 -1.19 -20.92
CA LEU A 46 -0.40 -1.70 -21.58
C LEU A 46 -0.82 -0.79 -22.73
N VAL A 47 -0.90 0.51 -22.47
CA VAL A 47 -1.28 1.50 -23.47
C VAL A 47 -0.27 1.53 -24.63
N ASN A 48 1.00 1.42 -24.34
CA ASN A 48 2.05 1.40 -25.36
C ASN A 48 1.93 0.19 -26.30
N LYS A 49 1.34 -0.89 -25.82
CA LYS A 49 1.07 -2.10 -26.63
C LYS A 49 -0.29 -2.07 -27.30
N GLY A 50 -1.05 -0.98 -27.16
CA GLY A 50 -2.38 -0.86 -27.75
C GLY A 50 -3.46 -1.59 -26.99
N VAL A 51 -3.22 -1.92 -25.72
CA VAL A 51 -4.21 -2.57 -24.85
C VAL A 51 -4.77 -1.58 -23.85
N PRO A 52 -5.99 -1.80 -23.33
CA PRO A 52 -6.57 -0.92 -22.33
C PRO A 52 -5.78 -0.94 -21.03
N LYS A 53 -5.99 0.10 -20.21
CA LYS A 53 -5.44 0.17 -18.86
C LYS A 53 -5.98 -0.96 -18.00
N MET A 54 -5.26 -1.27 -16.91
CA MET A 54 -5.59 -2.38 -16.02
C MET A 54 -7.02 -2.29 -15.48
N SER A 55 -7.49 -1.09 -15.18
CA SER A 55 -8.85 -0.89 -14.65
C SER A 55 -9.95 -1.36 -15.61
N ARG A 56 -9.64 -1.50 -16.90
CA ARG A 56 -10.57 -2.02 -17.90
C ARG A 56 -10.35 -3.49 -18.22
N LEU A 57 -9.20 -4.04 -17.83
CA LEU A 57 -8.84 -5.43 -18.15
C LEU A 57 -9.25 -6.40 -17.05
N VAL A 58 -9.33 -5.94 -15.82
CA VAL A 58 -9.61 -6.81 -14.68
C VAL A 58 -10.90 -6.39 -13.98
N GLU A 59 -11.57 -7.37 -13.41
CA GLU A 59 -12.76 -7.11 -12.60
C GLU A 59 -12.39 -6.33 -11.34
N LEU A 60 -13.35 -5.55 -10.84
CA LEU A 60 -13.15 -4.66 -9.70
C LEU A 60 -12.60 -5.39 -8.47
N ALA A 61 -13.12 -6.58 -8.18
CA ALA A 61 -12.65 -7.37 -7.03
C ALA A 61 -11.18 -7.75 -7.18
N ASN A 62 -10.76 -8.14 -8.39
CA ASN A 62 -9.37 -8.50 -8.66
C ASN A 62 -8.46 -7.28 -8.61
N LEU A 63 -8.92 -6.14 -9.12
CA LEU A 63 -8.17 -4.89 -9.04
C LEU A 63 -7.95 -4.47 -7.60
N SER A 64 -8.98 -4.59 -6.76
CA SER A 64 -8.88 -4.30 -5.33
C SER A 64 -7.83 -5.17 -4.66
N SER A 65 -7.78 -6.44 -4.98
CA SER A 65 -6.76 -7.37 -4.44
C SER A 65 -5.35 -6.98 -4.90
N ILE A 66 -5.19 -6.59 -6.15
CA ILE A 66 -3.90 -6.13 -6.67
C ILE A 66 -3.44 -4.88 -5.91
N ILE A 67 -4.32 -3.91 -5.72
CA ILE A 67 -4.01 -2.69 -4.99
C ILE A 67 -3.62 -3.01 -3.55
N GLY A 68 -4.36 -3.87 -2.87
CA GLY A 68 -4.03 -4.31 -1.52
C GLY A 68 -2.65 -4.96 -1.43
N ASN A 69 -2.32 -5.79 -2.40
CA ASN A 69 -0.99 -6.44 -2.47
C ASN A 69 0.13 -5.41 -2.68
N LEU A 70 -0.08 -4.44 -3.56
CA LEU A 70 0.91 -3.39 -3.80
C LEU A 70 1.11 -2.51 -2.57
N LEU A 71 0.02 -2.14 -1.90
CA LEU A 71 0.10 -1.35 -0.66
C LEU A 71 0.83 -2.12 0.43
N GLY A 72 0.53 -3.40 0.61
CA GLY A 72 1.20 -4.23 1.61
C GLY A 72 2.69 -4.37 1.34
N ALA A 73 3.06 -4.63 0.10
CA ALA A 73 4.47 -4.72 -0.29
C ALA A 73 5.20 -3.39 -0.07
N GLY A 74 4.59 -2.29 -0.49
CA GLY A 74 5.17 -0.96 -0.30
C GLY A 74 5.32 -0.60 1.17
N TYR A 75 4.31 -0.89 1.98
CA TYR A 75 4.38 -0.62 3.41
C TYR A 75 5.51 -1.40 4.07
N ALA A 76 5.65 -2.68 3.75
CA ALA A 76 6.73 -3.51 4.28
C ALA A 76 8.11 -2.92 3.92
N ASP A 77 8.28 -2.51 2.67
CA ASP A 77 9.55 -1.91 2.21
C ASP A 77 9.85 -0.59 2.92
N TYR A 78 8.87 0.31 2.96
CA TYR A 78 9.07 1.63 3.57
C TYR A 78 9.20 1.58 5.09
N SER A 79 8.71 0.52 5.72
CA SER A 79 8.87 0.34 7.17
C SER A 79 10.29 -0.05 7.57
N GLN A 80 11.15 -0.37 6.60
CA GLN A 80 12.57 -0.69 6.84
C GLN A 80 12.76 -1.82 7.86
N GLY A 81 12.01 -2.89 7.71
CA GLY A 81 12.14 -4.08 8.54
C GLY A 81 11.25 -4.12 9.78
N PHE A 82 10.47 -3.06 10.05
CA PHE A 82 9.55 -3.08 11.18
C PHE A 82 8.28 -3.87 10.92
N TYR A 83 7.86 -3.95 9.67
CA TYR A 83 6.72 -4.76 9.25
C TYR A 83 7.11 -5.64 8.08
N PHE A 84 6.47 -6.81 8.02
CA PHE A 84 6.62 -7.72 6.89
C PHE A 84 5.24 -8.25 6.50
N ARG A 85 5.12 -8.67 5.25
CA ARG A 85 3.87 -9.25 4.76
C ARG A 85 3.65 -10.60 5.38
N ASN A 86 2.41 -10.83 5.82
CA ASN A 86 2.01 -12.14 6.31
C ASN A 86 1.86 -13.13 5.15
N LYS A 87 1.67 -14.40 5.48
CA LYS A 87 1.36 -15.44 4.51
C LYS A 87 0.06 -15.09 3.77
N PRO A 88 -0.09 -15.51 2.49
CA PRO A 88 -1.34 -15.30 1.78
C PRO A 88 -2.54 -15.81 2.60
N HIS A 89 -3.61 -15.00 2.60
CA HIS A 89 -4.86 -15.29 3.32
C HIS A 89 -4.76 -15.34 4.84
N ALA A 90 -3.62 -15.00 5.43
CA ALA A 90 -3.48 -14.91 6.87
C ALA A 90 -3.83 -13.51 7.37
N TYR A 91 -4.34 -13.43 8.58
CA TYR A 91 -4.66 -12.17 9.26
C TYR A 91 -3.62 -11.91 10.35
N PRO A 92 -3.19 -10.68 10.56
CA PRO A 92 -3.40 -9.50 9.71
C PRO A 92 -2.52 -9.50 8.45
N ASP A 93 -2.76 -8.56 7.54
CA ASP A 93 -2.00 -8.48 6.28
C ASP A 93 -0.52 -8.18 6.52
N LEU A 94 -0.23 -7.35 7.50
CA LEU A 94 1.13 -6.96 7.89
C LEU A 94 1.37 -7.32 9.35
N VAL A 95 2.51 -7.93 9.60
CA VAL A 95 2.92 -8.37 10.93
C VAL A 95 4.13 -7.57 11.37
N ALA A 96 4.09 -7.07 12.61
CA ALA A 96 5.22 -6.36 13.18
C ALA A 96 6.35 -7.31 13.54
N THR A 97 7.57 -6.89 13.31
CA THR A 97 8.77 -7.64 13.72
C THR A 97 8.89 -7.69 15.24
N ASP A 98 8.44 -6.65 15.91
CA ASP A 98 8.44 -6.54 17.36
C ASP A 98 7.02 -6.79 17.88
N ASP A 99 6.86 -7.76 18.79
CA ASP A 99 5.57 -8.16 19.34
C ASP A 99 4.83 -7.02 20.06
N ARG A 100 5.54 -5.96 20.45
CA ARG A 100 4.93 -4.82 21.11
C ARG A 100 4.04 -3.98 20.19
N TYR A 101 4.20 -4.14 18.88
CA TYR A 101 3.43 -3.38 17.89
C TYR A 101 2.32 -4.23 17.31
N PRO A 102 1.14 -3.64 17.07
CA PRO A 102 0.03 -4.37 16.49
C PRO A 102 0.29 -4.69 15.03
N GLY A 103 -0.37 -5.73 14.54
CA GLY A 103 -0.45 -5.99 13.11
C GLY A 103 -1.33 -4.95 12.40
N ILE A 104 -1.21 -4.88 11.09
CA ILE A 104 -1.97 -3.93 10.27
C ILE A 104 -2.80 -4.70 9.26
N GLU A 105 -4.09 -4.37 9.19
CA GLU A 105 -4.99 -4.86 8.16
C GLU A 105 -5.22 -3.78 7.12
N ILE A 106 -5.14 -4.17 5.87
CA ILE A 106 -5.31 -3.24 4.74
C ILE A 106 -6.73 -3.31 4.18
#